data_be0d9022431da87c88061350d1cdab9f
#
_entry.id   be0d9022431da87c88061350d1cdab9f
#
_cell.length_a   1.000
_cell.length_b   1.000
_cell.length_c   1.000
_cell.angle_alpha   90.00
_cell.angle_beta   90.00
_cell.angle_gamma   90.00
#
_symmetry.space_group_name_H-M   'P 1'
#
loop_
_entity.id
_entity.type
_entity.pdbx_description
1 polymer ?
#
loop_
_entity_poly.entity_id
_entity_poly.type
_entity_poly.pdbx_seq_one_letter_code
_entity_poly.pdbx_strand_id
1 'polypeptide(L)'
;MVVLIYLASIVTANLVAAHFGPSATIINAFVLIGLDLTLRDRLHDTWRGNGLVWKMTLLILIGGALSVIVNRDAIPIAVASCLAFMSATAVDTIGYTVLERHGHAVRVNGSNVASAAVDSVVFIVVAFGWPPLWGIVLAQWAVKVLGGGVWFVILNFAGVYRVQDAT
;
A
#
# COMPACT_ATOMS: atom_id res chain seq x y z
N MET A 1 17.53 6.82 0.83
CA MET A 1 17.38 5.62 -0.02
C MET A 1 15.97 5.03 0.08
N VAL A 2 15.44 4.72 1.26
CA VAL A 2 14.08 4.12 1.44
C VAL A 2 12.98 4.95 0.77
N VAL A 3 12.94 6.28 0.98
CA VAL A 3 11.95 7.19 0.36
C VAL A 3 11.99 7.13 -1.17
N LEU A 4 13.18 7.08 -1.77
CA LEU A 4 13.31 7.02 -3.24
C LEU A 4 12.80 5.69 -3.80
N ILE A 5 13.09 4.57 -3.13
CA ILE A 5 12.57 3.25 -3.54
C ILE A 5 11.05 3.22 -3.39
N TYR A 6 10.53 3.78 -2.30
CA TYR A 6 9.10 3.90 -2.05
C TYR A 6 8.39 4.72 -3.16
N LEU A 7 8.91 5.89 -3.51
CA LEU A 7 8.37 6.70 -4.61
C LEU A 7 8.47 5.99 -5.96
N ALA A 8 9.60 5.32 -6.23
CA ALA A 8 9.78 4.56 -7.46
C ALA A 8 8.78 3.41 -7.56
N SER A 9 8.49 2.69 -6.47
CA SER A 9 7.49 1.63 -6.47
C SER A 9 6.08 2.15 -6.76
N ILE A 10 5.68 3.28 -6.15
CA ILE A 10 4.38 3.92 -6.44
C ILE A 10 4.27 4.34 -7.91
N VAL A 11 5.28 5.04 -8.43
CA VAL A 11 5.26 5.52 -9.82
C VAL A 11 5.19 4.33 -10.79
N THR A 12 6.03 3.31 -10.58
CA THR A 12 6.03 2.11 -11.43
C THR A 12 4.68 1.39 -11.35
N ALA A 13 4.11 1.25 -10.15
CA ALA A 13 2.82 0.63 -9.95
C ALA A 13 1.71 1.35 -10.73
N ASN A 14 1.67 2.67 -10.65
CA ASN A 14 0.68 3.47 -11.35
C ASN A 14 0.83 3.38 -12.87
N LEU A 15 2.07 3.44 -13.39
CA LEU A 15 2.34 3.35 -14.82
C LEU A 15 2.02 1.97 -15.39
N VAL A 16 2.36 0.90 -14.67
CA VAL A 16 2.03 -0.48 -15.06
C VAL A 16 0.52 -0.67 -15.10
N ALA A 17 -0.21 -0.20 -14.08
CA ALA A 17 -1.66 -0.29 -14.05
C ALA A 17 -2.32 0.54 -15.17
N ALA A 18 -1.81 1.73 -15.46
CA ALA A 18 -2.31 2.57 -16.56
C ALA A 18 -2.09 1.95 -17.95
N HIS A 19 -0.94 1.28 -18.15
CA HIS A 19 -0.57 0.71 -19.45
C HIS A 19 -1.21 -0.66 -19.72
N PHE A 20 -1.18 -1.55 -18.71
CA PHE A 20 -1.61 -2.95 -18.87
C PHE A 20 -3.02 -3.24 -18.36
N GLY A 21 -3.67 -2.26 -17.72
CA GLY A 21 -5.04 -2.37 -17.23
C GLY A 21 -5.19 -3.23 -15.96
N PRO A 22 -6.46 -3.61 -15.64
CA PRO A 22 -6.80 -4.19 -14.35
C PRO A 22 -6.15 -5.55 -14.08
N SER A 23 -5.93 -6.41 -15.07
CA SER A 23 -5.33 -7.74 -14.85
C SER A 23 -3.88 -7.67 -14.39
N ALA A 24 -3.11 -6.69 -14.85
CA ALA A 24 -1.73 -6.50 -14.44
C ALA A 24 -1.61 -6.03 -12.99
N THR A 25 -2.68 -5.46 -12.44
CA THR A 25 -2.67 -4.94 -11.07
C THR A 25 -2.51 -6.03 -10.01
N ILE A 26 -2.79 -7.30 -10.33
CA ILE A 26 -2.58 -8.44 -9.42
C ILE A 26 -1.08 -8.67 -9.21
N ILE A 27 -0.31 -8.78 -10.30
CA ILE A 27 1.15 -8.96 -10.25
C ILE A 27 1.79 -7.71 -9.62
N ASN A 28 1.31 -6.55 -10.02
CA ASN A 28 1.72 -5.27 -9.49
C ASN A 28 1.50 -5.19 -7.96
N ALA A 29 0.34 -5.67 -7.49
CA ALA A 29 0.02 -5.72 -6.07
C ALA A 29 0.97 -6.66 -5.30
N PHE A 30 1.36 -7.78 -5.87
CA PHE A 30 2.30 -8.69 -5.22
C PHE A 30 3.72 -8.10 -5.15
N VAL A 31 4.25 -7.64 -6.29
CA VAL A 31 5.65 -7.24 -6.41
C VAL A 31 5.90 -5.83 -5.85
N LEU A 32 5.14 -4.86 -6.33
CA LEU A 32 5.40 -3.45 -6.02
C LEU A 32 4.65 -2.99 -4.77
N ILE A 33 3.39 -3.36 -4.61
CA ILE A 33 2.61 -2.94 -3.44
C ILE A 33 3.03 -3.71 -2.19
N GLY A 34 3.41 -4.99 -2.31
CA GLY A 34 3.99 -5.75 -1.21
C GLY A 34 5.29 -5.12 -0.71
N LEU A 35 6.16 -4.70 -1.63
CA LEU A 35 7.37 -3.94 -1.31
C LEU A 35 7.02 -2.58 -0.68
N ASP A 36 6.07 -1.87 -1.26
CA ASP A 36 5.57 -0.58 -0.77
C ASP A 36 5.08 -0.66 0.67
N LEU A 37 4.24 -1.64 1.00
CA LEU A 37 3.75 -1.88 2.35
C LEU A 37 4.89 -2.05 3.36
N THR A 38 5.90 -2.85 3.00
CA THR A 38 7.04 -3.11 3.88
C THR A 38 7.94 -1.88 4.06
N LEU A 39 8.15 -1.11 2.99
CA LEU A 39 8.89 0.16 3.07
C LEU A 39 8.11 1.22 3.85
N ARG A 40 6.78 1.22 3.73
CA ARG A 40 5.88 2.08 4.49
C ARG A 40 6.03 1.83 5.99
N ASP A 41 6.00 0.58 6.41
CA ASP A 41 6.16 0.22 7.82
C ASP A 41 7.51 0.74 8.37
N ARG A 42 8.58 0.62 7.59
CA ARG A 42 9.89 1.16 7.96
C ARG A 42 9.91 2.69 8.05
N LEU A 43 9.21 3.38 7.15
CA LEU A 43 9.06 4.84 7.23
C LEU A 43 8.22 5.24 8.44
N HIS A 44 7.19 4.45 8.78
CA HIS A 44 6.39 4.62 9.98
C HIS A 44 7.24 4.55 11.24
N ASP A 45 8.11 3.55 11.36
CA ASP A 45 9.02 3.41 12.51
C ASP A 45 10.01 4.58 12.59
N THR A 46 10.56 4.98 11.45
CA THR A 46 11.54 6.08 11.37
C THR A 46 10.91 7.45 11.72
N TRP A 47 9.64 7.65 11.38
CA TRP A 47 8.95 8.94 11.56
C TRP A 47 7.96 8.97 12.71
N ARG A 48 7.95 7.95 13.55
CA ARG A 48 7.05 7.83 14.70
C ARG A 48 7.07 9.11 15.55
N GLY A 49 5.89 9.71 15.76
CA GLY A 49 5.74 10.94 16.56
C GLY A 49 6.05 12.25 15.82
N ASN A 50 6.59 12.23 14.59
CA ASN A 50 7.03 13.43 13.87
C ASN A 50 6.18 13.73 12.61
N GLY A 51 4.85 13.81 12.74
CA GLY A 51 3.98 14.15 11.62
C GLY A 51 3.90 13.05 10.56
N LEU A 52 3.87 11.80 10.98
CA LEU A 52 3.84 10.62 10.13
C LEU A 52 2.78 10.66 9.04
N VAL A 53 1.51 10.91 9.41
CA VAL A 53 0.37 10.93 8.49
C VAL A 53 0.58 11.96 7.39
N TRP A 54 1.03 13.15 7.74
CA TRP A 54 1.33 14.22 6.79
C TRP A 54 2.45 13.82 5.81
N LYS A 55 3.55 13.26 6.30
CA LYS A 55 4.68 12.85 5.46
C LYS A 55 4.29 11.71 4.51
N MET A 56 3.52 10.74 4.99
CA MET A 56 3.03 9.64 4.16
C MET A 56 2.06 10.13 3.09
N THR A 57 1.10 10.99 3.46
CA THR A 57 0.17 11.62 2.50
C THR A 57 0.94 12.39 1.42
N LEU A 58 1.94 13.18 1.82
CA LEU A 58 2.76 13.94 0.90
C LEU A 58 3.52 13.03 -0.08
N LEU A 59 4.10 11.93 0.38
CA LEU A 59 4.79 10.97 -0.49
C LEU A 59 3.86 10.37 -1.54
N ILE A 60 2.64 10.02 -1.17
CA ILE A 60 1.67 9.45 -2.11
C ILE A 60 1.22 10.49 -3.13
N LEU A 61 0.98 11.73 -2.68
CA LEU A 61 0.65 12.82 -3.60
C LEU A 61 1.81 13.10 -4.58
N ILE A 62 3.05 13.10 -4.11
CA ILE A 62 4.23 13.25 -4.96
C ILE A 62 4.35 12.06 -5.94
N GLY A 63 4.20 10.82 -5.47
CA GLY A 63 4.22 9.64 -6.33
C GLY A 63 3.13 9.66 -7.39
N GLY A 64 1.92 10.07 -7.03
CA GLY A 64 0.81 10.29 -7.98
C GLY A 64 1.13 11.38 -9.00
N ALA A 65 1.62 12.54 -8.55
CA ALA A 65 1.99 13.64 -9.44
C ALA A 65 3.12 13.25 -10.40
N LEU A 66 4.15 12.55 -9.93
CA LEU A 66 5.23 12.04 -10.78
C LEU A 66 4.71 11.06 -11.84
N SER A 67 3.77 10.16 -11.47
CA SER A 67 3.15 9.24 -12.42
C SER A 67 2.44 9.98 -13.54
N VAL A 68 1.69 11.04 -13.21
CA VAL A 68 0.97 11.89 -14.18
C VAL A 68 1.93 12.70 -15.07
N ILE A 69 3.04 13.18 -14.51
CA ILE A 69 4.08 13.90 -15.29
C ILE A 69 4.72 12.96 -16.32
N VAL A 70 4.98 11.72 -15.95
CA VAL A 70 5.57 10.71 -16.87
C VAL A 70 4.56 10.26 -17.92
N ASN A 71 3.30 10.01 -17.51
CA ASN A 71 2.23 9.61 -18.44
C ASN A 71 0.89 10.16 -17.96
N ARG A 72 0.26 11.00 -18.78
CA ARG A 72 -1.05 11.61 -18.47
C ARG A 72 -2.18 10.58 -18.41
N ASP A 73 -2.06 9.45 -19.09
CA ASP A 73 -3.03 8.36 -19.02
C ASP A 73 -3.07 7.70 -17.64
N ALA A 74 -2.07 7.97 -16.81
CA ALA A 74 -2.04 7.51 -15.42
C ALA A 74 -2.92 8.36 -14.46
N ILE A 75 -3.57 9.44 -14.90
CA ILE A 75 -4.41 10.29 -14.03
C ILE A 75 -5.47 9.48 -13.26
N PRO A 76 -6.32 8.64 -13.89
CA PRO A 76 -7.33 7.88 -13.16
C PRO A 76 -6.71 6.93 -12.14
N ILE A 77 -5.57 6.32 -12.49
CA ILE A 77 -4.84 5.39 -11.63
C ILE A 77 -4.22 6.12 -10.43
N ALA A 78 -3.59 7.27 -10.66
CA ALA A 78 -2.99 8.08 -9.61
C ALA A 78 -4.05 8.57 -8.60
N VAL A 79 -5.20 9.03 -9.09
CA VAL A 79 -6.33 9.44 -8.25
C VAL A 79 -6.87 8.24 -7.46
N ALA A 80 -7.03 7.09 -8.12
CA ALA A 80 -7.47 5.85 -7.47
C ALA A 80 -6.50 5.41 -6.36
N SER A 81 -5.19 5.47 -6.62
CA SER A 81 -4.16 5.15 -5.63
C SER A 81 -4.24 6.07 -4.40
N CYS A 82 -4.39 7.38 -4.61
CA CYS A 82 -4.52 8.33 -3.51
C CYS A 82 -5.77 8.05 -2.66
N LEU A 83 -6.93 7.86 -3.30
CA LEU A 83 -8.19 7.60 -2.60
C LEU A 83 -8.19 6.25 -1.89
N ALA A 84 -7.65 5.21 -2.52
CA ALA A 84 -7.50 3.89 -1.93
C ALA A 84 -6.64 3.95 -0.67
N PHE A 85 -5.46 4.61 -0.76
CA PHE A 85 -4.59 4.80 0.38
C PHE A 85 -5.27 5.55 1.54
N MET A 86 -5.94 6.66 1.26
CA MET A 86 -6.62 7.43 2.30
C MET A 86 -7.71 6.61 2.99
N SER A 87 -8.52 5.88 2.20
CA SER A 87 -9.58 5.01 2.71
C SER A 87 -9.00 3.85 3.54
N ALA A 88 -7.95 3.21 3.05
CA ALA A 88 -7.26 2.13 3.76
C ALA A 88 -6.65 2.61 5.08
N THR A 89 -6.01 3.78 5.08
CA THR A 89 -5.42 4.37 6.29
C THR A 89 -6.49 4.69 7.34
N ALA A 90 -7.64 5.20 6.92
CA ALA A 90 -8.77 5.45 7.82
C ALA A 90 -9.29 4.14 8.43
N VAL A 91 -9.49 3.10 7.62
CA VAL A 91 -9.94 1.78 8.10
C VAL A 91 -8.90 1.13 9.01
N ASP A 92 -7.62 1.23 8.69
CA ASP A 92 -6.53 0.73 9.53
C ASP A 92 -6.56 1.39 10.92
N THR A 93 -6.68 2.72 10.97
CA THR A 93 -6.76 3.48 12.22
C THR A 93 -7.99 3.08 13.06
N ILE A 94 -9.15 2.94 12.42
CA ILE A 94 -10.38 2.50 13.09
C ILE A 94 -10.23 1.06 13.58
N GLY A 95 -9.77 0.16 12.73
CA GLY A 95 -9.55 -1.26 13.05
C GLY A 95 -8.60 -1.44 14.21
N TYR A 96 -7.50 -0.69 14.20
CA TYR A 96 -6.51 -0.70 15.28
C TYR A 96 -7.09 -0.24 16.62
N THR A 97 -8.02 0.71 16.60
CA THR A 97 -8.73 1.21 17.79
C THR A 97 -9.79 0.23 18.28
N VAL A 98 -10.59 -0.32 17.36
CA VAL A 98 -11.65 -1.29 17.70
C VAL A 98 -11.07 -2.57 18.29
N LEU A 99 -9.91 -3.00 17.78
CA LEU A 99 -9.21 -4.20 18.24
C LEU A 99 -8.29 -3.95 19.44
N GLU A 100 -8.35 -2.78 20.08
CA GLU A 100 -7.46 -2.42 21.20
C GLU A 100 -7.50 -3.41 22.37
N ARG A 101 -8.64 -4.06 22.60
CA ARG A 101 -8.83 -5.07 23.67
C ARG A 101 -8.23 -6.44 23.32
N HIS A 102 -7.75 -6.64 22.10
CA HIS A 102 -7.16 -7.89 21.65
C HIS A 102 -5.63 -7.83 21.73
N GLY A 103 -4.99 -9.00 21.68
CA GLY A 103 -3.52 -9.06 21.64
C GLY A 103 -2.93 -8.33 20.43
N HIS A 104 -1.71 -7.81 20.59
CA HIS A 104 -1.03 -6.97 19.57
C HIS A 104 -1.05 -7.59 18.16
N ALA A 105 -0.80 -8.89 18.04
CA ALA A 105 -0.81 -9.58 16.75
C ALA A 105 -2.19 -9.56 16.07
N VAL A 106 -3.28 -9.75 16.83
CA VAL A 106 -4.65 -9.70 16.29
C VAL A 106 -5.01 -8.28 15.85
N ARG A 107 -4.60 -7.29 16.62
CA ARG A 107 -4.82 -5.87 16.33
C ARG A 107 -4.15 -5.45 15.03
N VAL A 108 -2.86 -5.74 14.88
CA VAL A 108 -2.07 -5.39 13.69
C VAL A 108 -2.53 -6.16 12.45
N ASN A 109 -2.63 -7.48 12.54
CA ASN A 109 -3.02 -8.28 11.38
C ASN A 109 -4.48 -8.05 10.98
N GLY A 110 -5.38 -7.91 11.95
CA GLY A 110 -6.79 -7.66 11.68
C GLY A 110 -7.03 -6.32 10.98
N SER A 111 -6.38 -5.25 11.44
CA SER A 111 -6.48 -3.93 10.80
C SER A 111 -5.88 -3.94 9.40
N ASN A 112 -4.71 -4.59 9.21
CA ASN A 112 -4.06 -4.72 7.91
C ASN A 112 -4.90 -5.50 6.88
N VAL A 113 -5.53 -6.59 7.29
CA VAL A 113 -6.40 -7.38 6.40
C VAL A 113 -7.61 -6.57 5.95
N ALA A 114 -8.24 -5.84 6.88
CA ALA A 114 -9.40 -4.99 6.58
C ALA A 114 -9.01 -3.79 5.69
N SER A 115 -7.92 -3.11 6.00
CA SER A 115 -7.43 -1.97 5.22
C SER A 115 -7.03 -2.38 3.80
N ALA A 116 -6.37 -3.54 3.62
CA ALA A 116 -6.02 -4.08 2.31
C ALA A 116 -7.27 -4.44 1.46
N ALA A 117 -8.36 -4.89 2.09
CA ALA A 117 -9.61 -5.15 1.40
C ALA A 117 -10.23 -3.84 0.86
N VAL A 118 -10.33 -2.82 1.71
CA VAL A 118 -10.87 -1.50 1.33
C VAL A 118 -10.01 -0.85 0.24
N ASP A 119 -8.69 -0.90 0.39
CA ASP A 119 -7.75 -0.41 -0.61
C ASP A 119 -8.00 -1.06 -1.99
N SER A 120 -8.15 -2.38 -2.04
CA SER A 120 -8.39 -3.10 -3.29
C SER A 120 -9.74 -2.75 -3.93
N VAL A 121 -10.79 -2.63 -3.14
CA VAL A 121 -12.13 -2.23 -3.65
C VAL A 121 -12.10 -0.81 -4.18
N VAL A 122 -11.63 0.15 -3.38
CA VAL A 122 -11.60 1.57 -3.75
C VAL A 122 -10.72 1.78 -4.99
N PHE A 123 -9.54 1.16 -5.03
CA PHE A 123 -8.66 1.26 -6.19
C PHE A 123 -9.33 0.77 -7.46
N ILE A 124 -9.89 -0.44 -7.48
CA ILE A 124 -10.52 -1.01 -8.68
C ILE A 124 -11.74 -0.21 -9.13
N VAL A 125 -12.58 0.24 -8.18
CA VAL A 125 -13.77 1.02 -8.50
C VAL A 125 -13.41 2.38 -9.09
N VAL A 126 -12.45 3.08 -8.49
CA VAL A 126 -12.07 4.43 -8.94
C VAL A 126 -11.25 4.38 -10.23
N ALA A 127 -10.34 3.40 -10.37
CA ALA A 127 -9.47 3.28 -11.54
C ALA A 127 -10.20 2.76 -12.78
N PHE A 128 -11.11 1.80 -12.62
CA PHE A 128 -11.69 1.04 -13.72
C PHE A 128 -13.23 1.08 -13.77
N GLY A 129 -13.87 1.72 -12.80
CA GLY A 129 -15.31 1.96 -12.80
C GLY A 129 -16.14 0.88 -12.11
N TRP A 130 -17.46 1.07 -12.18
CA TRP A 130 -18.48 0.19 -11.60
C TRP A 130 -19.19 -0.61 -12.72
N PRO A 131 -19.56 -1.89 -12.54
CA PRO A 131 -19.36 -2.73 -11.34
C PRO A 131 -17.92 -3.17 -11.13
N PRO A 132 -17.48 -3.36 -9.87
CA PRO A 132 -16.11 -3.76 -9.61
C PRO A 132 -15.80 -5.15 -10.15
N LEU A 133 -14.58 -5.32 -10.63
CA LEU A 133 -14.06 -6.60 -11.09
C LEU A 133 -13.71 -7.49 -9.89
N TRP A 134 -14.71 -8.11 -9.27
CA TRP A 134 -14.59 -8.83 -8.00
C TRP A 134 -13.47 -9.89 -7.99
N GLY A 135 -13.25 -10.59 -9.09
CA GLY A 135 -12.15 -11.54 -9.20
C GLY A 135 -10.78 -10.87 -9.03
N ILE A 136 -10.61 -9.68 -9.59
CA ILE A 136 -9.37 -8.90 -9.47
C ILE A 136 -9.26 -8.29 -8.07
N VAL A 137 -10.35 -7.78 -7.50
CA VAL A 137 -10.39 -7.25 -6.12
C VAL A 137 -9.93 -8.30 -5.11
N LEU A 138 -10.51 -9.51 -5.19
CA LEU A 138 -10.16 -10.61 -4.28
C LEU A 138 -8.72 -11.08 -4.49
N ALA A 139 -8.27 -11.20 -5.73
CA ALA A 139 -6.89 -11.55 -6.03
C ALA A 139 -5.91 -10.49 -5.51
N GLN A 140 -6.17 -9.21 -5.75
CA GLN A 140 -5.34 -8.12 -5.22
C GLN A 140 -5.28 -8.13 -3.69
N TRP A 141 -6.44 -8.27 -3.03
CA TRP A 141 -6.49 -8.37 -1.57
C TRP A 141 -5.63 -9.52 -1.05
N ALA A 142 -5.81 -10.72 -1.60
CA ALA A 142 -5.06 -11.89 -1.20
C ALA A 142 -3.55 -11.70 -1.40
N VAL A 143 -3.13 -11.20 -2.57
CA VAL A 143 -1.69 -11.01 -2.85
C VAL A 143 -1.08 -9.85 -2.07
N LYS A 144 -1.84 -8.82 -1.66
CA LYS A 144 -1.36 -7.77 -0.75
C LYS A 144 -1.06 -8.33 0.64
N VAL A 145 -1.99 -9.13 1.17
CA VAL A 145 -1.81 -9.77 2.49
C VAL A 145 -0.63 -10.73 2.47
N LEU A 146 -0.52 -11.59 1.45
CA LEU A 146 0.58 -12.54 1.30
C LEU A 146 1.91 -11.84 0.94
N GLY A 147 1.85 -10.88 0.02
CA GLY A 147 3.02 -10.15 -0.46
C GLY A 147 3.74 -9.38 0.64
N GLY A 148 2.98 -8.73 1.53
CA GLY A 148 3.55 -8.06 2.70
C GLY A 148 4.39 -9.01 3.56
N GLY A 149 3.89 -10.22 3.83
CA GLY A 149 4.61 -11.25 4.56
C GLY A 149 5.89 -11.72 3.85
N VAL A 150 5.80 -11.97 2.55
CA VAL A 150 6.96 -12.41 1.73
C VAL A 150 8.04 -11.33 1.70
N TRP A 151 7.68 -10.08 1.45
CA TRP A 151 8.62 -8.98 1.42
C TRP A 151 9.24 -8.69 2.79
N PHE A 152 8.49 -8.82 3.88
CA PHE A 152 9.03 -8.72 5.23
C PHE A 152 10.15 -9.73 5.44
N VAL A 153 9.93 -11.00 5.05
CA VAL A 153 10.96 -12.06 5.15
C VAL A 153 12.18 -11.74 4.29
N ILE A 154 11.98 -11.37 3.02
CA ILE A 154 13.07 -11.03 2.08
C ILE A 154 13.92 -9.87 2.62
N LEU A 155 13.30 -8.79 3.07
CA LEU A 155 14.03 -7.61 3.55
C LEU A 155 14.70 -7.84 4.90
N ASN A 156 14.15 -8.72 5.73
CA ASN A 156 14.79 -9.15 6.96
C ASN A 156 16.08 -9.94 6.67
N PHE A 157 16.04 -10.89 5.75
CA PHE A 157 17.24 -11.63 5.29
C PHE A 157 18.25 -10.74 4.59
N ALA A 158 17.82 -9.73 3.84
CA ALA A 158 18.70 -8.75 3.20
C ALA A 158 19.33 -7.75 4.19
N GLY A 159 19.05 -7.87 5.49
CA GLY A 159 19.56 -6.96 6.54
C GLY A 159 18.99 -5.54 6.48
N VAL A 160 17.94 -5.35 5.69
CA VAL A 160 17.21 -4.06 5.59
C VAL A 160 16.33 -3.88 6.83
N TYR A 161 15.78 -4.96 7.36
CA TYR A 161 15.08 -5.04 8.63
C TYR A 161 16.01 -5.65 9.69
N ARG A 162 16.77 -4.85 10.39
CA ARG A 162 17.27 -5.27 11.70
C ARG A 162 16.15 -5.00 12.69
N VAL A 163 15.50 -6.05 13.16
CA VAL A 163 14.74 -5.98 14.39
C VAL A 163 15.72 -5.50 15.44
N GLN A 164 15.58 -4.25 15.91
CA GLN A 164 16.19 -3.85 17.14
C GLN A 164 15.42 -4.64 18.21
N ASP A 165 15.99 -5.76 18.64
CA ASP A 165 15.56 -6.42 19.87
C ASP A 165 15.59 -5.34 20.93
N ALA A 166 14.39 -4.92 21.35
CA ALA A 166 14.21 -4.00 22.45
C ALA A 166 14.68 -4.74 23.72
N THR A 167 15.88 -4.42 24.17
CA THR A 167 16.29 -4.62 25.58
C THR A 167 15.50 -3.72 26.49
#